data_38977a989b590dc6cdabd74ef250c29b
#
_entry.id   38977a989b590dc6cdabd74ef250c29b
#
_cell.length_a   1.000
_cell.length_b   1.000
_cell.length_c   1.000
_cell.angle_alpha   90.00
_cell.angle_beta   90.00
_cell.angle_gamma   90.00
#
_symmetry.space_group_name_H-M   'P 1'
#
loop_
_entity.id
_entity.type
_entity.pdbx_description
1 polymer ?
#
loop_
_entity_poly.entity_id
_entity_poly.type
_entity_poly.pdbx_seq_one_letter_code
_entity_poly.pdbx_strand_id
1 'polypeptide(L)'
;MEEFDIAVIGGGLAGTMAALAAAAEGWSVAFIAPSPPGNDQRTTALMTESIDMLSRLGVWDEVRKDSAAXSTMRILDGTKRLFRAPPVSFQSSEIDLPAFGYNIPNKPLMAAASAQVDATDAITRIPHELANAHEDGSVMKLTLEDGTVLTAHAVIAADGRKSKARECAGISVKNWAYKQTAVVLNFTHXLPHXNISTEFHTESGPFTQVPLPGNRSSLVWAMDPDEVPGVMKMERKDLNARVEERMSSILGAVEVEDGFQAWPMSSMIAQNFARSRTFLIGETAHAFPPIGAQGLNLSLRDVDMAISRIRDVGGPEKADAAALSYDRARRSDVSSRTFGVDLLNRTLLSSFLPAQMLRAGGLAVLDAVKPLKIFAMREGMTPGWRKRSMLPNVAEMAADLRKKVGR
;
A
#
# COMPACT_ATOMS: atom_id res chain seq x y z
N MET A 1 -24.42 27.75 -9.09
CA MET A 1 -23.83 26.41 -8.82
C MET A 1 -22.43 26.39 -9.40
N GLU A 2 -21.46 26.06 -8.56
CA GLU A 2 -20.05 26.05 -8.98
C GLU A 2 -19.73 24.79 -9.77
N GLU A 3 -18.93 24.94 -10.82
CA GLU A 3 -18.56 23.84 -11.70
C GLU A 3 -17.07 23.57 -11.62
N PHE A 4 -16.70 22.30 -11.64
CA PHE A 4 -15.31 21.85 -11.62
C PHE A 4 -15.09 20.78 -12.67
N ASP A 5 -13.85 20.62 -13.09
CA ASP A 5 -13.49 19.51 -13.97
C ASP A 5 -13.56 18.18 -13.20
N ILE A 6 -12.98 18.15 -12.01
CA ILE A 6 -12.87 16.94 -11.19
C ILE A 6 -13.31 17.26 -9.76
N ALA A 7 -14.06 16.36 -9.15
CA ALA A 7 -14.30 16.37 -7.70
C ALA A 7 -13.58 15.18 -7.09
N VAL A 8 -12.72 15.41 -6.11
CA VAL A 8 -12.05 14.37 -5.36
C VAL A 8 -12.70 14.29 -3.98
N ILE A 9 -13.18 13.10 -3.63
CA ILE A 9 -13.88 12.88 -2.36
C ILE A 9 -12.95 12.09 -1.44
N GLY A 10 -12.55 12.69 -0.33
CA GLY A 10 -11.69 12.04 0.66
C GLY A 10 -10.35 12.69 0.81
N GLY A 11 -9.95 12.93 2.06
CA GLY A 11 -8.77 13.72 2.40
C GLY A 11 -7.54 12.92 2.83
N GLY A 12 -7.53 11.61 2.63
CA GLY A 12 -6.35 10.81 2.90
C GLY A 12 -5.26 11.04 1.85
N LEU A 13 -4.18 10.29 1.94
CA LEU A 13 -3.06 10.52 1.03
C LEU A 13 -3.44 10.23 -0.43
N ALA A 14 -4.21 9.17 -0.68
CA ALA A 14 -4.63 8.85 -2.06
C ALA A 14 -5.46 10.00 -2.66
N GLY A 15 -6.44 10.50 -1.91
CA GLY A 15 -7.26 11.62 -2.38
C GLY A 15 -6.47 12.89 -2.58
N THR A 16 -5.56 13.19 -1.66
CA THR A 16 -4.71 14.37 -1.76
C THR A 16 -3.83 14.30 -3.01
N MET A 17 -3.24 13.13 -3.26
CA MET A 17 -2.41 12.95 -4.46
C MET A 17 -3.24 12.99 -5.74
N ALA A 18 -4.48 12.49 -5.69
CA ALA A 18 -5.38 12.58 -6.84
C ALA A 18 -5.69 14.03 -7.18
N ALA A 19 -5.93 14.87 -6.15
CA ALA A 19 -6.17 16.29 -6.37
C ALA A 19 -4.96 16.96 -7.02
N LEU A 20 -3.76 16.66 -6.53
CA LEU A 20 -2.53 17.21 -7.10
C LEU A 20 -2.32 16.74 -8.54
N ALA A 21 -2.55 15.46 -8.82
CA ALA A 21 -2.37 14.90 -10.15
C ALA A 21 -3.36 15.48 -11.16
N ALA A 22 -4.61 15.69 -10.74
CA ALA A 22 -5.62 16.30 -11.61
C ALA A 22 -5.27 17.77 -11.90
N ALA A 23 -4.86 18.50 -10.87
CA ALA A 23 -4.46 19.90 -11.04
C ALA A 23 -3.24 20.04 -11.95
N ALA A 24 -2.33 19.07 -11.92
CA ALA A 24 -1.15 19.08 -12.80
C ALA A 24 -1.51 18.96 -14.28
N GLU A 25 -2.71 18.43 -14.58
CA GLU A 25 -3.20 18.35 -15.96
C GLU A 25 -3.83 19.68 -16.43
N GLY A 26 -3.95 20.63 -15.51
CA GLY A 26 -4.63 21.90 -15.80
C GLY A 26 -6.12 21.88 -15.50
N TRP A 27 -6.60 20.85 -14.79
CA TRP A 27 -8.03 20.71 -14.48
C TRP A 27 -8.36 21.39 -13.15
N SER A 28 -9.55 21.98 -13.07
CA SER A 28 -10.04 22.56 -11.82
C SER A 28 -10.55 21.42 -10.92
N VAL A 29 -10.22 21.51 -9.64
CA VAL A 29 -10.48 20.42 -8.69
C VAL A 29 -11.27 20.94 -7.47
N ALA A 30 -12.40 20.29 -7.20
CA ALA A 30 -13.08 20.44 -5.91
C ALA A 30 -12.57 19.31 -5.01
N PHE A 31 -11.84 19.67 -3.96
CA PHE A 31 -11.26 18.69 -3.03
C PHE A 31 -12.15 18.65 -1.79
N ILE A 32 -13.03 17.65 -1.76
CA ILE A 32 -14.13 17.56 -0.79
C ILE A 32 -13.73 16.60 0.32
N ALA A 33 -13.39 17.15 1.48
CA ALA A 33 -12.97 16.34 2.62
C ALA A 33 -13.09 17.17 3.89
N PRO A 34 -13.61 16.58 4.98
CA PRO A 34 -13.54 17.27 6.27
C PRO A 34 -12.09 17.36 6.72
N SER A 35 -11.83 18.16 7.74
CA SER A 35 -10.48 18.28 8.30
C SER A 35 -9.98 16.90 8.74
N PRO A 36 -8.75 16.54 8.40
CA PRO A 36 -8.26 15.20 8.73
C PRO A 36 -8.08 15.01 10.24
N PRO A 37 -8.27 13.80 10.75
CA PRO A 37 -7.95 13.50 12.15
C PRO A 37 -6.45 13.66 12.39
N GLY A 38 -6.08 14.13 13.57
CA GLY A 38 -4.79 14.73 13.81
C GLY A 38 -3.59 13.83 14.01
N ASN A 39 -3.71 12.55 14.32
CA ASN A 39 -2.55 11.81 14.83
C ASN A 39 -2.41 10.41 14.23
N ASP A 40 -1.77 10.32 13.08
CA ASP A 40 -1.49 9.05 12.43
C ASP A 40 -0.04 8.65 12.70
N GLN A 41 0.16 7.60 13.50
CA GLN A 41 1.49 7.10 13.87
C GLN A 41 2.02 6.03 12.91
N ARG A 42 1.24 5.69 11.91
CA ARG A 42 1.65 4.66 10.95
C ARG A 42 2.75 5.14 10.03
N THR A 43 3.45 4.19 9.43
CA THR A 43 4.46 4.47 8.41
C THR A 43 4.06 3.75 7.12
N THR A 44 4.66 4.16 6.03
CA THR A 44 4.37 3.61 4.71
C THR A 44 5.68 3.34 3.99
N ALA A 45 5.79 2.17 3.39
CA ALA A 45 6.92 1.85 2.52
C ALA A 45 6.53 2.18 1.08
N LEU A 46 7.20 3.16 0.50
CA LEU A 46 6.93 3.62 -0.86
C LEU A 46 7.96 3.06 -1.82
N MET A 47 7.48 2.39 -2.86
CA MET A 47 8.34 1.85 -3.90
C MET A 47 8.74 2.96 -4.88
N THR A 48 9.73 2.66 -5.72
CA THR A 48 10.34 3.66 -6.62
C THR A 48 9.30 4.38 -7.48
N GLU A 49 8.35 3.64 -8.04
CA GLU A 49 7.33 4.22 -8.91
C GLU A 49 6.48 5.26 -8.16
N SER A 50 6.13 4.96 -6.90
CA SER A 50 5.38 5.90 -6.06
C SER A 50 6.20 7.15 -5.75
N ILE A 51 7.49 6.98 -5.48
CA ILE A 51 8.38 8.09 -5.19
C ILE A 51 8.53 9.00 -6.41
N ASP A 52 8.61 8.41 -7.60
CA ASP A 52 8.66 9.20 -8.85
C ASP A 52 7.42 10.08 -8.97
N MET A 53 6.24 9.54 -8.65
CA MET A 53 5.01 10.32 -8.67
C MET A 53 5.03 11.45 -7.64
N LEU A 54 5.45 11.16 -6.41
CA LEU A 54 5.57 12.18 -5.37
C LEU A 54 6.55 13.28 -5.78
N SER A 55 7.65 12.90 -6.42
CA SER A 55 8.63 13.88 -6.91
C SER A 55 8.04 14.77 -7.99
N ARG A 56 7.36 14.16 -8.95
CA ARG A 56 6.75 14.89 -10.06
C ARG A 56 5.68 15.88 -9.56
N LEU A 57 4.98 15.54 -8.49
CA LEU A 57 3.92 16.39 -7.94
C LEU A 57 4.40 17.32 -6.82
N GLY A 58 5.70 17.39 -6.59
CA GLY A 58 6.28 18.37 -5.69
C GLY A 58 6.24 18.03 -4.21
N VAL A 59 6.06 16.76 -3.88
CA VAL A 59 5.91 16.34 -2.48
C VAL A 59 7.20 15.71 -1.91
N TRP A 60 7.94 14.98 -2.73
CA TRP A 60 9.03 14.13 -2.24
C TRP A 60 10.19 14.90 -1.61
N ASP A 61 10.62 16.01 -2.22
CA ASP A 61 11.80 16.74 -1.74
C ASP A 61 11.63 17.19 -0.28
N GLU A 62 10.42 17.55 0.11
CA GLU A 62 10.15 18.02 1.47
C GLU A 62 10.27 16.92 2.51
N VAL A 63 10.02 15.67 2.11
CA VAL A 63 9.90 14.57 3.08
C VAL A 63 11.02 13.55 2.98
N ARG A 64 11.90 13.67 2.00
CA ARG A 64 13.00 12.70 1.84
C ARG A 64 13.78 12.51 3.14
N LYS A 65 14.04 13.58 3.87
CA LYS A 65 14.79 13.55 5.14
C LYS A 65 14.10 12.73 6.22
N ASP A 66 12.79 12.57 6.12
CA ASP A 66 12.02 11.80 7.10
C ASP A 66 11.89 10.34 6.71
N SER A 67 12.54 9.92 5.63
CA SER A 67 12.44 8.57 5.10
C SER A 67 13.73 7.78 5.32
N ALA A 68 13.60 6.45 5.28
CA ALA A 68 14.75 5.54 5.32
C ALA A 68 14.64 4.54 4.19
N ALA A 69 15.77 4.23 3.57
CA ALA A 69 15.84 3.31 2.43
C ALA A 69 15.67 1.85 2.85
N UNK A 70 15.12 1.01 2.17
CA UNK A 70 15.09 -0.22 2.36
C UNK A 70 15.84 -0.73 1.37
N SER A 71 17.10 -0.96 1.34
CA SER A 71 18.01 -1.45 0.32
C SER A 71 18.10 -2.97 0.29
N THR A 72 17.75 -3.60 1.38
CA THR A 72 17.73 -5.05 1.50
C THR A 72 16.41 -5.48 2.14
N MET A 73 15.79 -6.49 1.56
CA MET A 73 14.63 -7.16 2.14
C MET A 73 15.06 -8.57 2.53
N ARG A 74 14.94 -8.89 3.81
CA ARG A 74 15.40 -10.16 4.36
C ARG A 74 14.19 -10.90 4.95
N ILE A 75 14.08 -12.18 4.59
CA ILE A 75 13.00 -13.03 5.08
C ILE A 75 13.63 -14.12 5.95
N LEU A 76 13.17 -14.21 7.19
CA LEU A 76 13.64 -15.20 8.15
C LEU A 76 12.46 -16.05 8.62
N ASP A 77 12.73 -17.33 8.86
CA ASP A 77 11.75 -18.23 9.44
C ASP A 77 11.79 -18.05 10.95
N GLY A 78 10.81 -17.33 11.49
CA GLY A 78 10.70 -17.06 12.92
C GLY A 78 9.87 -18.09 13.67
N THR A 79 9.53 -19.21 13.04
CA THR A 79 8.72 -20.25 13.68
C THR A 79 9.56 -21.08 14.66
N LYS A 80 8.87 -21.81 15.53
CA LYS A 80 9.49 -22.74 16.46
C LYS A 80 9.51 -24.16 15.89
N ARG A 81 9.36 -24.30 14.58
CA ARG A 81 9.29 -25.59 13.90
C ARG A 81 10.66 -26.27 13.83
N LEU A 82 10.63 -27.58 13.78
CA LEU A 82 11.85 -28.38 13.65
C LEU A 82 12.59 -28.08 12.35
N PHE A 83 11.86 -27.96 11.26
CA PHE A 83 12.42 -27.63 9.95
C PHE A 83 12.12 -26.16 9.63
N ARG A 84 13.15 -25.33 9.67
CA ARG A 84 13.03 -23.91 9.36
C ARG A 84 13.53 -23.63 7.96
N ALA A 85 12.87 -22.67 7.31
CA ALA A 85 13.34 -22.21 6.01
C ALA A 85 14.67 -21.47 6.17
N PRO A 86 15.62 -21.65 5.24
CA PRO A 86 16.85 -20.86 5.29
C PRO A 86 16.55 -19.37 5.06
N PRO A 87 17.41 -18.48 5.56
CA PRO A 87 17.23 -17.04 5.31
C PRO A 87 17.28 -16.74 3.81
N VAL A 88 16.44 -15.79 3.37
CA VAL A 88 16.43 -15.32 1.99
C VAL A 88 16.60 -13.80 2.02
N SER A 89 17.55 -13.29 1.24
CA SER A 89 17.79 -11.86 1.14
C SER A 89 17.69 -11.39 -0.31
N PHE A 90 17.05 -10.24 -0.50
CA PHE A 90 16.93 -9.57 -1.79
C PHE A 90 17.58 -8.21 -1.66
N GLN A 91 18.50 -7.89 -2.56
CA GLN A 91 19.18 -6.61 -2.54
C GLN A 91 18.78 -5.77 -3.74
N SER A 92 18.53 -4.48 -3.51
CA SER A 92 18.09 -3.58 -4.57
C SER A 92 19.14 -3.45 -5.69
N SER A 93 20.41 -3.60 -5.34
CA SER A 93 21.49 -3.57 -6.34
C SER A 93 21.37 -4.72 -7.36
N GLU A 94 20.70 -5.82 -7.02
CA GLU A 94 20.50 -6.93 -7.94
C GLU A 94 19.59 -6.56 -9.12
N ILE A 95 18.80 -5.48 -9.00
CA ILE A 95 17.97 -4.96 -10.08
C ILE A 95 18.36 -3.52 -10.41
N ASP A 96 19.60 -3.14 -10.11
CA ASP A 96 20.20 -1.85 -10.46
C ASP A 96 19.44 -0.65 -9.88
N LEU A 97 18.96 -0.79 -8.63
CA LEU A 97 18.32 0.30 -7.91
C LEU A 97 19.10 0.65 -6.66
N PRO A 98 19.12 1.93 -6.25
CA PRO A 98 19.77 2.32 -4.99
C PRO A 98 19.00 1.83 -3.77
N ALA A 99 17.69 1.63 -3.91
CA ALA A 99 16.83 1.10 -2.85
C ALA A 99 15.60 0.52 -3.50
N PHE A 100 14.95 -0.45 -2.81
CA PHE A 100 13.63 -0.95 -3.24
C PHE A 100 12.57 0.12 -3.09
N GLY A 101 12.73 0.95 -2.07
CA GLY A 101 11.80 1.99 -1.75
C GLY A 101 12.25 2.66 -0.45
N TYR A 102 11.35 3.46 0.10
CA TYR A 102 11.65 4.24 1.28
C TYR A 102 10.48 4.15 2.25
N ASN A 103 10.79 3.91 3.51
CA ASN A 103 9.78 3.91 4.57
C ASN A 103 9.70 5.31 5.17
N ILE A 104 8.48 5.82 5.33
CA ILE A 104 8.27 7.18 5.80
C ILE A 104 7.07 7.22 6.72
N PRO A 105 7.12 7.99 7.83
CA PRO A 105 5.93 8.19 8.64
C PRO A 105 4.84 8.92 7.86
N ASN A 106 3.61 8.52 8.06
CA ASN A 106 2.48 9.13 7.36
C ASN A 106 2.32 10.62 7.69
N LYS A 107 2.63 11.01 8.92
CA LYS A 107 2.41 12.38 9.38
C LYS A 107 3.17 13.42 8.55
N PRO A 108 4.50 13.35 8.42
CA PRO A 108 5.19 14.34 7.56
C PRO A 108 4.81 14.21 6.10
N LEU A 109 4.53 13.02 5.61
CA LEU A 109 4.13 12.83 4.22
C LEU A 109 2.80 13.53 3.95
N MET A 110 1.83 13.34 4.84
CA MET A 110 0.52 13.98 4.69
C MET A 110 0.64 15.51 4.81
N ALA A 111 1.47 15.99 5.73
CA ALA A 111 1.68 17.43 5.90
C ALA A 111 2.26 18.06 4.62
N ALA A 112 3.25 17.42 4.01
CA ALA A 112 3.86 17.93 2.78
C ALA A 112 2.86 17.91 1.61
N ALA A 113 2.09 16.84 1.47
CA ALA A 113 1.09 16.74 0.41
C ALA A 113 0.00 17.80 0.58
N SER A 114 -0.45 18.00 1.82
CA SER A 114 -1.47 19.00 2.14
C SER A 114 -0.97 20.43 1.86
N ALA A 115 0.30 20.70 2.20
CA ALA A 115 0.90 22.00 1.91
C ALA A 115 0.96 22.26 0.40
N GLN A 116 1.26 21.22 -0.38
CA GLN A 116 1.29 21.36 -1.84
C GLN A 116 -0.10 21.64 -2.40
N VAL A 117 -1.14 21.04 -1.82
CA VAL A 117 -2.53 21.34 -2.19
C VAL A 117 -2.82 22.84 -1.95
N ASP A 118 -2.44 23.36 -0.78
CA ASP A 118 -2.66 24.76 -0.46
C ASP A 118 -1.92 25.71 -1.40
N ALA A 119 -0.80 25.25 -1.96
CA ALA A 119 0.00 26.05 -2.90
C ALA A 119 -0.51 25.94 -4.35
N THR A 120 -1.56 25.16 -4.60
CA THR A 120 -2.05 24.88 -5.96
C THR A 120 -3.38 25.58 -6.18
N ASP A 121 -3.37 26.65 -6.97
CA ASP A 121 -4.54 27.49 -7.17
C ASP A 121 -5.73 26.76 -7.80
N ALA A 122 -5.47 25.74 -8.62
CA ALA A 122 -6.53 24.99 -9.31
C ALA A 122 -7.36 24.13 -8.35
N ILE A 123 -6.89 23.92 -7.11
CA ILE A 123 -7.60 23.09 -6.13
C ILE A 123 -8.35 23.97 -5.15
N THR A 124 -9.65 23.74 -5.04
CA THR A 124 -10.49 24.41 -4.06
C THR A 124 -10.80 23.41 -2.95
N ARG A 125 -10.35 23.71 -1.72
CA ARG A 125 -10.67 22.87 -0.57
C ARG A 125 -12.11 23.13 -0.15
N ILE A 126 -12.85 22.06 0.06
CA ILE A 126 -14.24 22.14 0.53
C ILE A 126 -14.33 21.22 1.75
N PRO A 127 -14.32 21.78 2.97
CA PRO A 127 -14.17 20.99 4.21
C PRO A 127 -15.50 20.40 4.69
N HIS A 128 -16.16 19.65 3.83
CA HIS A 128 -17.46 19.04 4.12
C HIS A 128 -17.47 17.62 3.61
N GLU A 129 -18.41 16.84 4.12
CA GLU A 129 -18.61 15.48 3.66
C GLU A 129 -19.66 15.44 2.56
N LEU A 130 -19.52 14.46 1.67
CA LEU A 130 -20.48 14.20 0.60
C LEU A 130 -21.77 13.62 1.19
N ALA A 131 -22.92 14.16 0.81
CA ALA A 131 -24.22 13.59 1.16
C ALA A 131 -24.80 12.77 0.02
N ASN A 132 -24.63 13.25 -1.22
CA ASN A 132 -25.16 12.54 -2.39
C ASN A 132 -24.39 12.94 -3.64
N ALA A 133 -24.37 12.05 -4.61
CA ALA A 133 -23.79 12.31 -5.92
C ALA A 133 -24.57 11.47 -6.95
N HIS A 134 -24.94 12.11 -8.05
CA HIS A 134 -25.63 11.41 -9.14
C HIS A 134 -25.35 12.08 -10.47
N GLU A 135 -25.48 11.32 -11.54
CA GLU A 135 -25.32 11.86 -12.89
C GLU A 135 -26.52 12.76 -13.24
N ASP A 136 -26.21 13.90 -13.84
CA ASP A 136 -27.22 14.83 -14.34
C ASP A 136 -26.75 15.28 -15.73
N GLY A 137 -27.19 14.55 -16.74
CA GLY A 137 -26.69 14.76 -18.10
C GLY A 137 -25.23 14.36 -18.19
N SER A 138 -24.38 15.28 -18.63
CA SER A 138 -22.97 15.03 -18.83
C SER A 138 -22.09 15.44 -17.64
N VAL A 139 -22.69 15.72 -16.49
CA VAL A 139 -21.95 16.08 -15.28
C VAL A 139 -22.43 15.23 -14.10
N MET A 140 -21.63 15.23 -13.04
CA MET A 140 -22.04 14.71 -11.74
C MET A 140 -22.50 15.87 -10.90
N LYS A 141 -23.67 15.73 -10.30
CA LYS A 141 -24.20 16.71 -9.35
C LYS A 141 -23.92 16.20 -7.93
N LEU A 142 -23.21 17.01 -7.16
CA LEU A 142 -22.81 16.62 -5.79
C LEU A 142 -23.50 17.52 -4.78
N THR A 143 -24.08 16.90 -3.77
CA THR A 143 -24.69 17.61 -2.65
C THR A 143 -23.88 17.26 -1.40
N LEU A 144 -23.47 18.28 -0.66
CA LEU A 144 -22.66 18.12 0.54
C LEU A 144 -23.55 18.13 1.77
N GLU A 145 -22.99 17.69 2.91
CA GLU A 145 -23.76 17.59 4.16
C GLU A 145 -24.29 18.96 4.65
N ASP A 146 -23.62 20.03 4.29
CA ASP A 146 -24.08 21.38 4.66
C ASP A 146 -25.12 21.95 3.69
N GLY A 147 -25.53 21.17 2.68
CA GLY A 147 -26.50 21.59 1.68
C GLY A 147 -25.92 22.21 0.43
N THR A 148 -24.62 22.49 0.41
CA THR A 148 -23.95 23.03 -0.79
C THR A 148 -24.09 22.05 -1.96
N VAL A 149 -24.34 22.60 -3.15
CA VAL A 149 -24.45 21.81 -4.38
C VAL A 149 -23.40 22.29 -5.37
N LEU A 150 -22.73 21.36 -6.02
CA LEU A 150 -21.76 21.67 -7.07
C LEU A 150 -21.80 20.59 -8.15
N THR A 151 -21.18 20.87 -9.29
CA THR A 151 -21.08 19.90 -10.37
C THR A 151 -19.62 19.66 -10.75
N ALA A 152 -19.34 18.47 -11.25
CA ALA A 152 -18.04 18.12 -11.77
C ALA A 152 -18.21 17.15 -12.93
N HIS A 153 -17.26 17.16 -13.86
CA HIS A 153 -17.33 16.24 -15.00
C HIS A 153 -16.99 14.81 -14.59
N ALA A 154 -16.16 14.64 -13.55
CA ALA A 154 -15.83 13.34 -13.04
C ALA A 154 -15.61 13.39 -11.53
N VAL A 155 -15.85 12.27 -10.87
CA VAL A 155 -15.66 12.10 -9.43
C VAL A 155 -14.55 11.06 -9.23
N ILE A 156 -13.54 11.41 -8.45
CA ILE A 156 -12.55 10.45 -7.98
C ILE A 156 -12.85 10.16 -6.52
N ALA A 157 -13.29 8.93 -6.26
CA ALA A 157 -13.76 8.54 -4.92
C ALA A 157 -12.60 7.94 -4.14
N ALA A 158 -12.21 8.62 -3.07
CA ALA A 158 -11.10 8.24 -2.20
C ALA A 158 -11.50 8.40 -0.73
N ASP A 159 -12.75 8.11 -0.41
CA ASP A 159 -13.31 8.36 0.92
C ASP A 159 -13.37 7.10 1.80
N GLY A 160 -12.54 6.11 1.50
CA GLY A 160 -12.27 5.02 2.40
C GLY A 160 -13.14 3.79 2.23
N ARG A 161 -13.01 2.84 3.16
CA ARG A 161 -13.68 1.55 3.09
C ARG A 161 -15.20 1.66 3.10
N LYS A 162 -15.75 2.67 3.78
CA LYS A 162 -17.19 2.92 3.89
C LYS A 162 -17.63 4.07 2.99
N SER A 163 -17.10 4.11 1.80
CA SER A 163 -17.23 5.22 0.86
C SER A 163 -18.68 5.57 0.53
N LYS A 164 -19.05 6.82 0.77
CA LYS A 164 -20.33 7.38 0.35
C LYS A 164 -20.37 7.55 -1.17
N ALA A 165 -19.26 7.98 -1.75
CA ALA A 165 -19.18 8.17 -3.21
C ALA A 165 -19.38 6.85 -3.96
N ARG A 166 -18.77 5.76 -3.47
CA ARG A 166 -18.96 4.42 -4.06
C ARG A 166 -20.41 3.98 -3.95
N GLU A 167 -21.02 4.20 -2.78
CA GLU A 167 -22.43 3.87 -2.55
C GLU A 167 -23.32 4.63 -3.52
N CYS A 168 -23.08 5.91 -3.72
CA CYS A 168 -23.84 6.73 -4.67
C CYS A 168 -23.71 6.23 -6.09
N ALA A 169 -22.56 5.67 -6.45
CA ALA A 169 -22.34 5.11 -7.79
C ALA A 169 -22.95 3.72 -7.95
N GLY A 170 -23.51 3.16 -6.87
CA GLY A 170 -24.13 1.85 -6.93
C GLY A 170 -23.17 0.69 -7.07
N ILE A 171 -21.93 0.84 -6.59
CA ILE A 171 -20.90 -0.18 -6.70
C ILE A 171 -20.80 -0.95 -5.40
N SER A 172 -20.98 -2.26 -5.46
CA SER A 172 -20.88 -3.13 -4.29
C SER A 172 -19.45 -3.61 -4.10
N VAL A 173 -19.17 -4.13 -2.92
CA VAL A 173 -17.84 -4.65 -2.57
C VAL A 173 -17.97 -6.09 -2.07
N LYS A 174 -16.85 -6.82 -2.20
CA LYS A 174 -16.69 -8.13 -1.59
C LYS A 174 -15.69 -7.98 -0.46
N ASN A 175 -16.08 -8.45 0.73
CA ASN A 175 -15.25 -8.37 1.94
C ASN A 175 -14.94 -9.78 2.43
N TRP A 176 -13.75 -9.95 3.02
CA TRP A 176 -13.45 -11.16 3.78
C TRP A 176 -12.44 -10.84 4.88
N ALA A 177 -12.54 -11.57 5.97
CA ALA A 177 -11.70 -11.34 7.15
C ALA A 177 -10.72 -12.49 7.33
N TYR A 178 -9.60 -12.17 7.95
CA TYR A 178 -8.60 -13.17 8.37
C TYR A 178 -8.70 -13.30 9.89
N LYS A 179 -8.13 -14.38 10.42
CA LYS A 179 -8.20 -14.64 11.86
C LYS A 179 -7.16 -13.88 12.65
N GLN A 180 -6.34 -13.03 12.01
CA GLN A 180 -5.30 -12.30 12.70
C GLN A 180 -5.67 -10.83 12.88
N THR A 181 -4.96 -10.22 13.85
CA THR A 181 -4.94 -8.77 14.04
C THR A 181 -3.50 -8.32 13.86
N ALA A 182 -3.29 -7.16 13.26
CA ALA A 182 -1.97 -6.56 13.13
C ALA A 182 -1.81 -5.49 14.21
N VAL A 183 -0.75 -5.61 15.01
CA VAL A 183 -0.34 -4.54 15.93
C VAL A 183 0.76 -3.76 15.21
N VAL A 184 0.54 -2.45 15.08
CA VAL A 184 1.47 -1.56 14.36
C VAL A 184 2.09 -0.63 15.39
N LEU A 185 3.43 -0.59 15.42
CA LEU A 185 4.16 0.24 16.38
C LEU A 185 5.49 0.72 15.79
N ASN A 186 6.06 1.74 16.42
CA ASN A 186 7.40 2.23 16.11
C ASN A 186 8.27 2.04 17.33
N PHE A 187 9.59 1.87 17.12
CA PHE A 187 10.52 1.68 18.23
C PHE A 187 11.92 2.17 17.87
N THR A 188 12.67 2.56 18.90
CA THR A 188 14.10 2.85 18.77
C THR A 188 14.89 1.62 19.21
N HIS A 189 16.11 1.53 18.71
CA HIS A 189 16.94 0.35 18.99
C HIS A 189 18.42 0.72 19.02
N UNK A 190 19.10 -0.23 19.50
CA UNK A 190 20.40 -0.04 19.79
C UNK A 190 21.33 -0.17 18.71
N LEU A 191 21.16 -1.19 17.92
CA LEU A 191 22.07 -1.48 16.82
C LEU A 191 21.52 -0.90 15.54
N PRO A 192 22.36 -0.49 14.58
CA PRO A 192 21.85 0.08 13.33
C PRO A 192 21.15 -0.98 12.47
N HIS A 193 20.13 -0.56 11.74
CA HIS A 193 19.39 -1.48 10.86
C HIS A 193 20.00 -1.67 9.49
N UNK A 194 20.77 -0.81 9.28
CA UNK A 194 21.43 -0.96 8.17
C UNK A 194 20.68 -0.90 6.98
N ASN A 195 19.58 -0.25 6.94
CA ASN A 195 18.66 -0.15 5.81
C ASN A 195 18.11 -1.50 5.36
N ILE A 196 18.05 -2.44 6.27
CA ILE A 196 17.53 -3.78 6.02
C ILE A 196 16.13 -3.89 6.61
N SER A 197 15.14 -4.22 5.77
CA SER A 197 13.80 -4.58 6.22
C SER A 197 13.79 -6.09 6.45
N THR A 198 13.36 -6.54 7.61
CA THR A 198 13.34 -7.96 7.95
C THR A 198 11.93 -8.44 8.24
N GLU A 199 11.51 -9.46 7.51
CA GLU A 199 10.22 -10.10 7.75
C GLU A 199 10.47 -11.46 8.37
N PHE A 200 9.97 -11.65 9.60
CA PHE A 200 9.99 -12.93 10.29
C PHE A 200 8.66 -13.62 10.04
N HIS A 201 8.69 -14.79 9.44
CA HIS A 201 7.48 -15.59 9.26
C HIS A 201 7.26 -16.40 10.54
N THR A 202 6.13 -16.15 11.21
CA THR A 202 5.79 -16.84 12.45
C THR A 202 4.50 -17.62 12.28
N GLU A 203 4.17 -18.46 13.28
CA GLU A 203 2.96 -19.27 13.24
C GLU A 203 1.69 -18.42 13.18
N SER A 204 1.72 -17.22 13.77
CA SER A 204 0.56 -16.31 13.78
C SER A 204 0.54 -15.34 12.60
N GLY A 205 1.54 -15.43 11.71
CA GLY A 205 1.64 -14.56 10.56
C GLY A 205 2.94 -13.76 10.57
N PRO A 206 3.07 -12.77 9.69
CA PRO A 206 4.32 -12.02 9.58
C PRO A 206 4.56 -11.08 10.76
N PHE A 207 5.84 -10.90 11.07
CA PHE A 207 6.36 -9.93 12.02
C PHE A 207 7.42 -9.17 11.22
N THR A 208 7.08 -7.95 10.79
CA THR A 208 7.88 -7.23 9.79
C THR A 208 8.44 -5.94 10.36
N GLN A 209 9.78 -5.87 10.39
CA GLN A 209 10.50 -4.67 10.82
C GLN A 209 10.95 -3.90 9.59
N VAL A 210 10.72 -2.58 9.58
CA VAL A 210 11.03 -1.72 8.43
C VAL A 210 11.80 -0.50 8.95
N PRO A 211 12.97 -0.16 8.35
CA PRO A 211 13.78 0.97 8.82
C PRO A 211 13.07 2.32 8.79
N LEU A 212 13.40 3.16 9.76
CA LEU A 212 13.11 4.58 9.79
C LEU A 212 14.45 5.30 9.97
N PRO A 213 14.51 6.62 9.78
CA PRO A 213 15.80 7.32 9.93
C PRO A 213 16.40 7.13 11.31
N GLY A 214 17.72 7.00 11.36
CA GLY A 214 18.46 6.77 12.59
C GLY A 214 18.29 5.32 13.06
N ASN A 215 18.49 5.11 14.36
CA ASN A 215 18.28 3.80 14.98
C ASN A 215 16.83 3.66 15.41
N ARG A 216 15.94 3.64 14.42
CA ARG A 216 14.51 3.60 14.62
C ARG A 216 13.89 2.74 13.53
N SER A 217 12.82 2.04 13.87
CA SER A 217 12.12 1.18 12.91
C SER A 217 10.62 1.16 13.21
N SER A 218 9.85 0.80 12.21
CA SER A 218 8.44 0.48 12.39
C SER A 218 8.27 -1.04 12.40
N LEU A 219 7.18 -1.49 12.98
CA LEU A 219 6.86 -2.92 13.10
C LEU A 219 5.40 -3.16 12.76
N VAL A 220 5.17 -4.15 11.93
CA VAL A 220 3.83 -4.72 11.72
C VAL A 220 3.88 -6.14 12.27
N TRP A 221 3.08 -6.40 13.28
CA TRP A 221 3.14 -7.65 14.06
C TRP A 221 1.78 -8.35 13.98
N ALA A 222 1.69 -9.39 13.16
CA ALA A 222 0.46 -10.17 13.05
C ALA A 222 0.37 -11.16 14.21
N MET A 223 -0.79 -11.24 14.85
CA MET A 223 -0.99 -12.16 15.96
C MET A 223 -2.45 -12.61 16.04
N ASP A 224 -2.70 -13.65 16.83
CA ASP A 224 -4.05 -14.07 17.12
C ASP A 224 -4.79 -12.95 17.85
N PRO A 225 -6.09 -12.73 17.55
CA PRO A 225 -6.85 -11.72 18.27
C PRO A 225 -6.84 -11.91 19.78
N ASP A 226 -6.75 -13.15 20.26
CA ASP A 226 -6.73 -13.45 21.70
C ASP A 226 -5.47 -12.91 22.38
N GLU A 227 -4.39 -12.72 21.65
CA GLU A 227 -3.14 -12.18 22.19
C GLU A 227 -3.14 -10.65 22.30
N VAL A 228 -4.00 -9.99 21.53
CA VAL A 228 -3.96 -8.53 21.41
C VAL A 228 -4.20 -7.81 22.73
N PRO A 229 -5.25 -8.16 23.53
CA PRO A 229 -5.45 -7.45 24.80
C PRO A 229 -4.24 -7.51 25.71
N GLY A 230 -3.58 -8.66 25.79
CA GLY A 230 -2.37 -8.81 26.61
C GLY A 230 -1.24 -7.92 26.17
N VAL A 231 -1.01 -7.85 24.85
CA VAL A 231 0.05 -7.01 24.29
C VAL A 231 -0.28 -5.52 24.51
N MET A 232 -1.54 -5.12 24.27
CA MET A 232 -1.94 -3.72 24.40
C MET A 232 -1.86 -3.22 25.84
N LYS A 233 -2.01 -4.11 26.83
CA LYS A 233 -1.98 -3.77 28.25
C LYS A 233 -0.61 -4.02 28.90
N MET A 234 0.33 -4.60 28.14
CA MET A 234 1.64 -4.97 28.67
C MET A 234 2.40 -3.73 29.14
N GLU A 235 3.13 -3.86 30.24
CA GLU A 235 4.03 -2.81 30.68
C GLU A 235 5.10 -2.58 29.61
N ARG A 236 5.51 -1.33 29.41
CA ARG A 236 6.45 -1.00 28.35
C ARG A 236 7.72 -1.83 28.43
N LYS A 237 8.26 -2.05 29.63
CA LYS A 237 9.45 -2.85 29.84
C LYS A 237 9.28 -4.27 29.27
N ASP A 238 8.12 -4.88 29.53
CA ASP A 238 7.84 -6.24 29.07
C ASP A 238 7.60 -6.26 27.56
N LEU A 239 6.93 -5.25 27.03
CA LEU A 239 6.71 -5.14 25.60
C LEU A 239 8.05 -4.97 24.85
N ASN A 240 8.93 -4.13 25.38
CA ASN A 240 10.27 -3.95 24.81
C ASN A 240 11.01 -5.29 24.74
N ALA A 241 10.96 -6.07 25.83
CA ALA A 241 11.62 -7.37 25.88
C ALA A 241 11.00 -8.35 24.88
N ARG A 242 9.68 -8.33 24.74
CA ARG A 242 8.98 -9.23 23.80
C ARG A 242 9.35 -8.90 22.35
N VAL A 243 9.40 -7.63 21.98
CA VAL A 243 9.75 -7.20 20.63
C VAL A 243 11.19 -7.60 20.33
N GLU A 244 12.11 -7.35 21.26
CA GLU A 244 13.51 -7.72 21.08
C GLU A 244 13.67 -9.23 20.89
N GLU A 245 13.00 -10.02 21.71
CA GLU A 245 13.05 -11.48 21.66
C GLU A 245 12.54 -12.01 20.31
N ARG A 246 11.42 -11.46 19.83
CA ARG A 246 10.84 -11.87 18.55
C ARG A 246 11.76 -11.59 17.39
N MET A 247 12.63 -10.59 17.52
CA MET A 247 13.62 -10.27 16.47
C MET A 247 14.96 -10.96 16.69
N SER A 248 15.06 -11.85 17.67
CA SER A 248 16.32 -12.51 18.04
C SER A 248 17.44 -11.51 18.29
N SER A 249 17.09 -10.37 18.87
CA SER A 249 18.01 -9.29 19.24
C SER A 249 18.87 -8.75 18.08
N ILE A 250 18.42 -8.88 16.83
CA ILE A 250 19.23 -8.41 15.69
C ILE A 250 19.44 -6.89 15.72
N LEU A 251 18.56 -6.15 16.39
CA LEU A 251 18.70 -4.69 16.55
C LEU A 251 19.08 -4.31 17.97
N GLY A 252 19.40 -5.29 18.82
CA GLY A 252 19.72 -5.05 20.20
C GLY A 252 18.50 -4.66 21.03
N ALA A 253 18.74 -3.99 22.17
CA ALA A 253 17.67 -3.54 23.03
C ALA A 253 16.77 -2.55 22.31
N VAL A 254 15.46 -2.65 22.55
CA VAL A 254 14.47 -1.80 21.90
C VAL A 254 13.68 -0.99 22.92
N GLU A 255 13.14 0.14 22.44
CA GLU A 255 12.25 0.98 23.22
C GLU A 255 11.04 1.31 22.33
N VAL A 256 9.88 0.73 22.66
CA VAL A 256 8.65 0.93 21.89
C VAL A 256 8.09 2.33 22.18
N GLU A 257 7.64 3.00 21.11
CA GLU A 257 7.06 4.35 21.22
C GLU A 257 5.57 4.28 21.55
N ASP A 258 5.05 5.36 22.13
CA ASP A 258 3.63 5.49 22.41
C ASP A 258 2.81 5.57 21.13
N GLY A 259 1.53 5.26 21.22
CA GLY A 259 0.60 5.43 20.13
C GLY A 259 0.41 4.23 19.23
N PHE A 260 0.90 3.06 19.64
CA PHE A 260 0.71 1.85 18.84
C PHE A 260 -0.77 1.43 18.81
N GLN A 261 -1.16 0.78 17.72
CA GLN A 261 -2.56 0.49 17.42
C GLN A 261 -2.72 -0.94 16.94
N ALA A 262 -3.93 -1.48 17.09
CA ALA A 262 -4.28 -2.82 16.64
C ALA A 262 -5.38 -2.74 15.58
N TRP A 263 -5.20 -3.49 14.49
CA TRP A 263 -6.12 -3.50 13.33
C TRP A 263 -6.49 -4.94 12.97
N PRO A 264 -7.76 -5.34 13.10
CA PRO A 264 -8.17 -6.65 12.58
C PRO A 264 -7.86 -6.72 11.09
N MET A 265 -7.31 -7.84 10.64
CA MET A 265 -6.91 -7.99 9.25
C MET A 265 -8.08 -8.42 8.39
N SER A 266 -8.29 -7.70 7.29
CA SER A 266 -9.36 -8.00 6.34
C SER A 266 -8.96 -7.51 4.96
N SER A 267 -9.68 -8.01 3.97
CA SER A 267 -9.53 -7.54 2.59
C SER A 267 -10.88 -7.12 2.05
N MET A 268 -10.85 -6.21 1.09
CA MET A 268 -12.04 -5.71 0.42
C MET A 268 -11.68 -5.42 -1.02
N ILE A 269 -12.56 -5.74 -1.95
CA ILE A 269 -12.38 -5.37 -3.35
C ILE A 269 -13.74 -4.95 -3.93
N ALA A 270 -13.74 -3.85 -4.65
CA ALA A 270 -14.95 -3.35 -5.30
C ALA A 270 -15.27 -4.20 -6.54
N GLN A 271 -16.55 -4.42 -6.82
CA GLN A 271 -16.97 -5.16 -8.01
C GLN A 271 -16.59 -4.46 -9.29
N ASN A 272 -16.60 -3.13 -9.29
CA ASN A 272 -16.15 -2.31 -10.40
C ASN A 272 -15.24 -1.23 -9.84
N PHE A 273 -14.22 -0.83 -10.58
CA PHE A 273 -13.33 0.25 -10.16
C PHE A 273 -13.74 1.59 -10.74
N ALA A 274 -14.68 1.58 -11.67
CA ALA A 274 -15.29 2.79 -12.18
C ALA A 274 -16.68 2.46 -12.70
N ARG A 275 -17.55 3.44 -12.61
CA ARG A 275 -18.88 3.36 -13.23
C ARG A 275 -19.21 4.75 -13.74
N SER A 276 -19.41 4.84 -15.06
CA SER A 276 -19.71 6.09 -15.75
C SER A 276 -18.66 7.16 -15.45
N ARG A 277 -18.96 8.15 -14.63
CA ARG A 277 -18.09 9.29 -14.32
C ARG A 277 -17.45 9.21 -12.95
N THR A 278 -17.59 8.08 -12.25
CA THR A 278 -17.03 7.88 -10.93
C THR A 278 -15.92 6.84 -10.99
N PHE A 279 -14.74 7.20 -10.47
CA PHE A 279 -13.53 6.37 -10.46
C PHE A 279 -13.13 6.12 -9.01
N LEU A 280 -13.00 4.85 -8.62
CA LEU A 280 -12.62 4.48 -7.25
C LEU A 280 -11.11 4.32 -7.15
N ILE A 281 -10.53 4.90 -6.09
CA ILE A 281 -9.09 4.75 -5.82
C ILE A 281 -8.89 4.41 -4.34
N GLY A 282 -7.74 3.81 -4.04
CA GLY A 282 -7.35 3.55 -2.67
C GLY A 282 -8.31 2.60 -1.97
N GLU A 283 -8.51 2.82 -0.68
CA GLU A 283 -9.35 1.93 0.14
C GLU A 283 -10.82 1.99 -0.21
N THR A 284 -11.23 2.91 -1.06
CA THR A 284 -12.57 2.89 -1.63
C THR A 284 -12.72 1.75 -2.64
N ALA A 285 -11.64 1.41 -3.34
CA ALA A 285 -11.62 0.36 -4.36
C ALA A 285 -11.11 -0.98 -3.84
N HIS A 286 -10.14 -0.95 -2.93
CA HIS A 286 -9.47 -2.16 -2.45
C HIS A 286 -8.80 -1.88 -1.10
N ALA A 287 -8.79 -2.89 -0.25
CA ALA A 287 -8.09 -2.83 1.02
C ALA A 287 -7.48 -4.20 1.29
N PHE A 288 -6.26 -4.22 1.83
CA PHE A 288 -5.52 -5.44 2.09
C PHE A 288 -4.93 -5.44 3.49
N PRO A 289 -4.62 -6.62 4.04
CA PRO A 289 -3.78 -6.69 5.22
C PRO A 289 -2.42 -6.03 4.93
N PRO A 290 -1.74 -5.49 5.95
CA PRO A 290 -0.45 -4.80 5.74
C PRO A 290 0.69 -5.81 5.53
N ILE A 291 0.66 -6.52 4.40
CA ILE A 291 1.66 -7.50 4.01
C ILE A 291 2.26 -7.04 2.68
N GLY A 292 3.57 -6.86 2.63
CA GLY A 292 4.28 -6.54 1.41
C GLY A 292 4.12 -5.11 0.90
N ALA A 293 3.75 -4.18 1.76
CA ALA A 293 3.68 -2.75 1.43
C ALA A 293 2.80 -2.47 0.20
N GLN A 294 1.66 -3.16 0.07
CA GLN A 294 0.82 -3.05 -1.13
C GLN A 294 -0.11 -1.84 -1.13
N GLY A 295 -0.67 -1.49 0.03
CA GLY A 295 -1.80 -0.57 0.10
C GLY A 295 -1.62 0.76 -0.61
N LEU A 296 -0.70 1.59 -0.11
CA LEU A 296 -0.55 2.93 -0.67
C LEU A 296 0.07 2.91 -2.07
N ASN A 297 0.99 1.99 -2.32
CA ASN A 297 1.58 1.89 -3.66
C ASN A 297 0.52 1.57 -4.71
N LEU A 298 -0.41 0.66 -4.41
CA LEU A 298 -1.54 0.39 -5.29
C LEU A 298 -2.44 1.62 -5.44
N SER A 299 -2.67 2.34 -4.34
CA SER A 299 -3.51 3.53 -4.38
C SER A 299 -2.93 4.60 -5.30
N LEU A 300 -1.61 4.77 -5.27
CA LEU A 300 -0.96 5.75 -6.15
C LEU A 300 -0.98 5.30 -7.60
N ARG A 301 -0.93 4.00 -7.87
CA ARG A 301 -1.15 3.48 -9.22
C ARG A 301 -2.57 3.75 -9.70
N ASP A 302 -3.55 3.63 -8.80
CA ASP A 302 -4.93 3.99 -9.12
C ASP A 302 -5.01 5.45 -9.58
N VAL A 303 -4.37 6.35 -8.83
CA VAL A 303 -4.37 7.78 -9.15
C VAL A 303 -3.79 7.99 -10.54
N ASP A 304 -2.61 7.44 -10.77
CA ASP A 304 -1.92 7.62 -12.07
C ASP A 304 -2.77 7.09 -13.22
N MET A 305 -3.37 5.91 -13.03
CA MET A 305 -4.19 5.29 -14.07
C MET A 305 -5.48 6.09 -14.33
N ALA A 306 -6.16 6.54 -13.27
CA ALA A 306 -7.40 7.31 -13.44
C ALA A 306 -7.14 8.61 -14.19
N ILE A 307 -6.10 9.33 -13.81
CA ILE A 307 -5.76 10.60 -14.45
C ILE A 307 -5.36 10.37 -15.91
N SER A 308 -4.52 9.38 -16.17
CA SER A 308 -4.06 9.13 -17.55
C SER A 308 -5.19 8.66 -18.44
N ARG A 309 -6.09 7.83 -17.95
CA ARG A 309 -7.22 7.34 -18.76
C ARG A 309 -8.19 8.48 -19.10
N ILE A 310 -8.44 9.36 -18.14
CA ILE A 310 -9.29 10.54 -18.39
C ILE A 310 -8.62 11.46 -19.39
N ARG A 311 -7.31 11.69 -19.24
CA ARG A 311 -6.57 12.52 -20.20
C ARG A 311 -6.62 11.92 -21.60
N ASP A 312 -6.45 10.60 -21.72
CA ASP A 312 -6.34 9.93 -23.01
C ASP A 312 -7.65 9.95 -23.82
N VAL A 313 -8.81 10.04 -23.14
CA VAL A 313 -10.08 10.14 -23.87
C VAL A 313 -10.44 11.59 -24.21
N GLY A 314 -9.61 12.55 -23.82
CA GLY A 314 -9.82 13.96 -24.15
C GLY A 314 -10.13 14.87 -23.00
N GLY A 315 -10.11 14.37 -21.76
CA GLY A 315 -10.28 15.18 -20.57
C GLY A 315 -11.54 14.86 -19.78
N PRO A 316 -11.75 15.59 -18.68
CA PRO A 316 -12.87 15.31 -17.75
C PRO A 316 -14.26 15.31 -18.38
N GLU A 317 -14.49 16.14 -19.39
CA GLU A 317 -15.80 16.19 -20.03
C GLU A 317 -16.18 14.85 -20.66
N LYS A 318 -15.18 14.06 -21.06
CA LYS A 318 -15.37 12.76 -21.69
C LYS A 318 -15.01 11.60 -20.76
N ALA A 319 -15.01 11.83 -19.45
CA ALA A 319 -14.55 10.85 -18.47
C ALA A 319 -15.31 9.52 -18.55
N ASP A 320 -16.60 9.56 -18.87
CA ASP A 320 -17.39 8.33 -18.99
C ASP A 320 -16.79 7.34 -20.02
N ALA A 321 -16.11 7.86 -21.04
CA ALA A 321 -15.44 7.00 -22.04
C ALA A 321 -14.22 6.27 -21.48
N ALA A 322 -13.69 6.72 -20.34
CA ALA A 322 -12.51 6.09 -19.71
C ALA A 322 -12.87 5.01 -18.71
N ALA A 323 -14.13 4.92 -18.29
CA ALA A 323 -14.52 4.06 -17.16
C ALA A 323 -14.19 2.59 -17.38
N LEU A 324 -14.53 2.05 -18.54
CA LEU A 324 -14.32 0.63 -18.82
C LEU A 324 -12.85 0.26 -18.88
N SER A 325 -12.03 1.08 -19.55
CA SER A 325 -10.61 0.78 -19.64
C SER A 325 -9.92 0.91 -18.28
N TYR A 326 -10.32 1.89 -17.48
CA TYR A 326 -9.80 2.02 -16.12
C TYR A 326 -10.17 0.80 -15.26
N ASP A 327 -11.44 0.42 -15.32
CA ASP A 327 -11.93 -0.73 -14.55
C ASP A 327 -11.15 -2.00 -14.89
N ARG A 328 -10.97 -2.26 -16.19
CA ARG A 328 -10.24 -3.46 -16.64
C ARG A 328 -8.78 -3.44 -16.20
N ALA A 329 -8.12 -2.31 -16.38
CA ALA A 329 -6.70 -2.20 -16.04
C ALA A 329 -6.47 -2.34 -14.54
N ARG A 330 -7.30 -1.70 -13.72
CA ARG A 330 -7.14 -1.80 -12.27
C ARG A 330 -7.54 -3.17 -11.73
N ARG A 331 -8.58 -3.75 -12.29
CA ARG A 331 -9.02 -5.09 -11.86
C ARG A 331 -7.91 -6.12 -12.03
N SER A 332 -7.21 -6.07 -13.16
CA SER A 332 -6.10 -7.00 -13.42
C SER A 332 -4.97 -6.83 -12.40
N ASP A 333 -4.54 -5.58 -12.17
CA ASP A 333 -3.45 -5.29 -11.23
C ASP A 333 -3.84 -5.65 -9.79
N VAL A 334 -5.01 -5.19 -9.35
CA VAL A 334 -5.45 -5.37 -7.96
C VAL A 334 -5.76 -6.84 -7.67
N SER A 335 -6.44 -7.54 -8.58
CA SER A 335 -6.82 -8.93 -8.35
C SER A 335 -5.61 -9.84 -8.22
N SER A 336 -4.58 -9.64 -9.04
CA SER A 336 -3.38 -10.47 -8.96
C SER A 336 -2.65 -10.26 -7.64
N ARG A 337 -2.59 -9.02 -7.16
CA ARG A 337 -1.94 -8.72 -5.87
C ARG A 337 -2.77 -9.21 -4.69
N THR A 338 -4.10 -9.09 -4.76
CA THR A 338 -5.00 -9.61 -3.72
C THR A 338 -4.85 -11.12 -3.59
N PHE A 339 -4.80 -11.82 -4.72
CA PHE A 339 -4.62 -13.27 -4.73
C PHE A 339 -3.28 -13.64 -4.09
N GLY A 340 -2.21 -12.93 -4.45
CA GLY A 340 -0.88 -13.19 -3.89
C GLY A 340 -0.83 -12.98 -2.38
N VAL A 341 -1.42 -11.90 -1.89
CA VAL A 341 -1.47 -11.60 -0.45
C VAL A 341 -2.29 -12.67 0.28
N ASP A 342 -3.43 -13.04 -0.28
CA ASP A 342 -4.30 -14.04 0.34
C ASP A 342 -3.61 -15.40 0.42
N LEU A 343 -2.94 -15.79 -0.67
CA LEU A 343 -2.23 -17.06 -0.72
C LEU A 343 -1.09 -17.08 0.31
N LEU A 344 -0.30 -16.01 0.35
CA LEU A 344 0.80 -15.90 1.30
C LEU A 344 0.29 -15.96 2.74
N ASN A 345 -0.77 -15.25 3.04
CA ASN A 345 -1.32 -15.19 4.40
C ASN A 345 -1.84 -16.57 4.83
N ARG A 346 -2.55 -17.26 3.95
CA ARG A 346 -3.09 -18.58 4.25
C ARG A 346 -1.97 -19.62 4.42
N THR A 347 -0.93 -19.51 3.60
CA THR A 347 0.24 -20.41 3.70
C THR A 347 0.96 -20.20 5.02
N LEU A 348 1.13 -18.95 5.44
CA LEU A 348 1.80 -18.65 6.70
C LEU A 348 1.02 -19.15 7.92
N LEU A 349 -0.30 -19.21 7.81
CA LEU A 349 -1.16 -19.69 8.90
C LEU A 349 -1.23 -21.22 8.98
N SER A 350 -0.85 -21.92 7.91
CA SER A 350 -0.93 -23.38 7.88
C SER A 350 -0.04 -24.01 8.95
N SER A 351 -0.61 -24.90 9.73
CA SER A 351 0.14 -25.64 10.73
C SER A 351 0.51 -27.05 10.27
N PHE A 352 0.10 -27.45 9.07
CA PHE A 352 0.41 -28.75 8.53
C PHE A 352 1.86 -28.81 8.06
N LEU A 353 2.56 -29.86 8.46
CA LEU A 353 3.97 -30.08 8.11
C LEU A 353 4.23 -30.05 6.59
N PRO A 354 3.41 -30.71 5.74
CA PRO A 354 3.67 -30.64 4.30
C PRO A 354 3.65 -29.23 3.74
N ALA A 355 2.72 -28.39 4.19
CA ALA A 355 2.66 -27.01 3.74
C ALA A 355 3.87 -26.21 4.21
N GLN A 356 4.34 -26.49 5.43
CA GLN A 356 5.53 -25.86 5.98
C GLN A 356 6.76 -26.23 5.18
N MET A 357 6.89 -27.50 4.83
CA MET A 357 8.04 -27.99 4.04
C MET A 357 8.03 -27.41 2.63
N LEU A 358 6.85 -27.31 2.02
CA LEU A 358 6.71 -26.75 0.69
C LEU A 358 7.12 -25.27 0.68
N ARG A 359 6.71 -24.53 1.71
CA ARG A 359 7.07 -23.12 1.85
C ARG A 359 8.59 -22.97 2.04
N ALA A 360 9.16 -23.78 2.91
CA ALA A 360 10.61 -23.74 3.17
C ALA A 360 11.39 -24.06 1.89
N GLY A 361 10.96 -25.09 1.17
CA GLY A 361 11.59 -25.45 -0.10
C GLY A 361 11.44 -24.35 -1.15
N GLY A 362 10.27 -23.72 -1.20
CA GLY A 362 10.01 -22.64 -2.14
C GLY A 362 10.90 -21.45 -1.92
N LEU A 363 11.10 -21.05 -0.66
CA LEU A 363 12.00 -19.94 -0.34
C LEU A 363 13.44 -20.27 -0.69
N ALA A 364 13.88 -21.49 -0.41
CA ALA A 364 15.25 -21.92 -0.75
C ALA A 364 15.48 -21.90 -2.27
N VAL A 365 14.50 -22.39 -3.03
CA VAL A 365 14.60 -22.41 -4.49
C VAL A 365 14.63 -20.97 -5.04
N LEU A 366 13.80 -20.10 -4.50
CA LEU A 366 13.75 -18.71 -4.96
C LEU A 366 15.10 -18.01 -4.76
N ASP A 367 15.74 -18.25 -3.63
CA ASP A 367 17.06 -17.65 -3.36
C ASP A 367 18.16 -18.28 -4.22
N ALA A 368 18.05 -19.59 -4.50
CA ALA A 368 19.05 -20.31 -5.26
C ALA A 368 19.05 -19.97 -6.74
N VAL A 369 17.91 -19.54 -7.28
CA VAL A 369 17.78 -19.26 -8.73
C VAL A 369 17.69 -17.76 -8.94
N LYS A 370 18.85 -17.15 -9.27
CA LYS A 370 18.97 -15.72 -9.42
C LYS A 370 17.98 -15.09 -10.43
N PRO A 371 17.78 -15.67 -11.64
CA PRO A 371 16.79 -15.07 -12.56
C PRO A 371 15.37 -15.03 -12.00
N LEU A 372 14.97 -16.08 -11.27
CA LEU A 372 13.65 -16.14 -10.67
C LEU A 372 13.53 -15.10 -9.54
N LYS A 373 14.61 -14.96 -8.77
CA LYS A 373 14.67 -13.96 -7.69
C LYS A 373 14.53 -12.54 -8.25
N ILE A 374 15.26 -12.22 -9.33
CA ILE A 374 15.19 -10.91 -9.98
C ILE A 374 13.79 -10.67 -10.52
N PHE A 375 13.19 -11.69 -11.15
CA PHE A 375 11.81 -11.57 -11.64
C PHE A 375 10.84 -11.25 -10.51
N ALA A 376 10.96 -11.97 -9.39
CA ALA A 376 10.09 -11.75 -8.24
C ALA A 376 10.22 -10.33 -7.69
N MET A 377 11.47 -9.81 -7.61
CA MET A 377 11.69 -8.44 -7.17
C MET A 377 11.08 -7.42 -8.11
N ARG A 378 11.28 -7.58 -9.41
CA ARG A 378 10.75 -6.63 -10.41
C ARG A 378 9.23 -6.68 -10.48
N GLU A 379 8.64 -7.87 -10.38
CA GLU A 379 7.20 -8.04 -10.38
C GLU A 379 6.56 -7.38 -9.15
N GLY A 380 7.25 -7.45 -8.01
CA GLY A 380 6.79 -6.80 -6.80
C GLY A 380 6.79 -5.28 -6.89
N MET A 381 7.74 -4.72 -7.66
CA MET A 381 7.88 -3.26 -7.78
C MET A 381 7.13 -2.68 -8.98
N THR A 382 7.13 -3.39 -10.11
CA THR A 382 6.48 -2.94 -11.35
C THR A 382 5.83 -4.14 -12.03
N PRO A 383 4.51 -4.18 -12.13
CA PRO A 383 3.85 -5.36 -12.72
C PRO A 383 4.31 -5.65 -14.14
N GLY A 384 4.59 -6.91 -14.42
CA GLY A 384 5.17 -7.36 -15.69
C GLY A 384 4.27 -7.18 -16.91
N TRP A 385 2.95 -7.06 -16.69
CA TRP A 385 2.04 -6.85 -17.81
C TRP A 385 2.28 -5.52 -18.54
N ARG A 386 2.94 -4.58 -17.88
CA ARG A 386 3.32 -3.31 -18.53
C ARG A 386 4.59 -3.45 -19.36
N LYS A 387 5.38 -4.50 -19.14
CA LYS A 387 6.66 -4.70 -19.83
C LYS A 387 6.86 -6.18 -20.17
N ARG A 388 6.10 -6.67 -21.15
CA ARG A 388 6.19 -8.07 -21.57
C ARG A 388 7.62 -8.52 -21.91
N SER A 389 8.45 -7.57 -22.36
CA SER A 389 9.84 -7.86 -22.69
C SER A 389 10.71 -8.20 -21.50
N MET A 390 10.19 -8.03 -20.28
CA MET A 390 10.95 -8.31 -19.04
C MET A 390 10.65 -9.68 -18.45
N LEU A 391 9.73 -10.42 -19.05
CA LEU A 391 9.44 -11.77 -18.56
C LEU A 391 10.67 -12.66 -18.81
N PRO A 392 11.14 -13.39 -17.79
CA PRO A 392 12.24 -14.31 -18.01
C PRO A 392 11.84 -15.43 -18.94
N ASN A 393 12.79 -15.90 -19.72
CA ASN A 393 12.56 -17.03 -20.60
C ASN A 393 12.38 -18.28 -19.71
N VAL A 394 11.18 -18.85 -19.78
CA VAL A 394 10.85 -20.02 -18.95
C VAL A 394 11.81 -21.19 -19.23
N ALA A 395 12.25 -21.33 -20.49
CA ALA A 395 13.21 -22.39 -20.85
C ALA A 395 14.56 -22.16 -20.19
N GLU A 396 15.02 -20.90 -20.13
CA GLU A 396 16.28 -20.57 -19.44
C GLU A 396 16.17 -20.81 -17.93
N MET A 397 15.03 -20.45 -17.36
CA MET A 397 14.78 -20.69 -15.94
C MET A 397 14.78 -22.18 -15.63
N ALA A 398 14.14 -22.99 -16.46
CA ALA A 398 14.10 -24.45 -16.29
C ALA A 398 15.50 -25.06 -16.46
N ALA A 399 16.27 -24.58 -17.42
CA ALA A 399 17.63 -25.05 -17.65
C ALA A 399 18.55 -24.74 -16.46
N ASP A 400 18.42 -23.55 -15.90
CA ASP A 400 19.22 -23.13 -14.75
C ASP A 400 18.87 -23.92 -13.51
N LEU A 401 17.57 -24.21 -13.33
CA LEU A 401 17.11 -25.07 -12.24
C LEU A 401 17.71 -26.48 -12.34
N ARG A 402 17.70 -27.07 -13.55
CA ARG A 402 18.26 -28.39 -13.76
C ARG A 402 19.76 -28.47 -13.45
N LYS A 403 20.50 -27.41 -13.83
CA LYS A 403 21.94 -27.34 -13.55
C LYS A 403 22.23 -27.26 -12.04
N LYS A 404 21.38 -26.60 -11.29
CA LYS A 404 21.61 -26.41 -9.85
C LYS A 404 21.13 -27.59 -9.01
N VAL A 405 20.12 -28.33 -9.49
CA VAL A 405 19.59 -29.50 -8.78
C VAL A 405 20.44 -30.77 -9.10
N GLY A 406 21.14 -30.76 -10.24
CA GLY A 406 21.99 -31.86 -10.64
C GLY A 406 23.39 -31.87 -10.02
N ARG A 407 23.68 -30.95 -9.10
CA ARG A 407 24.92 -30.93 -8.33
C ARG A 407 24.62 -31.18 -6.85
#